data_4013d12e86de2d4a130177d4732f4942
#
_entry.id   4013d12e86de2d4a130177d4732f4942
#
_cell.length_a   1.000
_cell.length_b   1.000
_cell.length_c   1.000
_cell.angle_alpha   90.00
_cell.angle_beta   90.00
_cell.angle_gamma   90.00
#
_symmetry.space_group_name_H-M   'P 1'
#
loop_
_entity.id
_entity.type
_entity.pdbx_description
1 polymer ?
#
loop_
_entity_poly.entity_id
_entity_poly.type
_entity_poly.pdbx_seq_one_letter_code
_entity_poly.pdbx_strand_id
1 'polypeptide(L)'
;MTFIVGTIVAGGIAAAAGATAGGIAARRARIARDDANEEARIKEQQLQDLIDTRPEFTNPYDGMQNQFANLNNPYANLTVATEAFKMQAEQADMALANSLDIMQEQGMGAGGATALAQAALQSKRGIAASINAQETKNKQAAAEGEANVNRLRAEGAQALDLARAQGDMAAQKDAIGFHEALMDRTAAQFDNAQANAVAYEGQRMAAIGQIGSSIAQGAGIVGGAVGK
;
A
#
# COMPACT_ATOMS: atom_id res chain seq x y z
N MET A 1 8.81 -9.21 -17.23
CA MET A 1 10.27 -9.41 -17.45
C MET A 1 10.56 -10.89 -17.31
N THR A 2 10.87 -11.55 -18.41
CA THR A 2 11.13 -13.00 -18.45
C THR A 2 12.59 -13.21 -18.06
N PHE A 3 12.86 -13.70 -16.88
CA PHE A 3 14.19 -14.10 -16.46
C PHE A 3 14.46 -15.51 -17.02
N ILE A 4 15.45 -15.60 -17.89
CA ILE A 4 16.00 -16.86 -18.38
C ILE A 4 16.80 -17.46 -17.23
N VAL A 5 16.25 -18.50 -16.58
CA VAL A 5 17.01 -19.34 -15.65
C VAL A 5 18.00 -20.14 -16.51
N GLY A 6 19.27 -19.73 -16.47
CA GLY A 6 20.33 -20.41 -17.19
C GLY A 6 20.55 -21.81 -16.63
N THR A 7 20.23 -22.79 -17.44
CA THR A 7 20.53 -24.21 -17.17
C THR A 7 22.04 -24.39 -17.10
N ILE A 8 22.61 -24.59 -15.92
CA ILE A 8 24.03 -24.95 -15.76
C ILE A 8 24.14 -26.43 -16.09
N VAL A 9 24.52 -26.73 -17.34
CA VAL A 9 24.94 -28.05 -17.75
C VAL A 9 26.35 -28.28 -17.20
N ALA A 10 26.45 -29.08 -16.15
CA ALA A 10 27.73 -29.57 -15.66
C ALA A 10 28.38 -30.45 -16.74
N GLY A 11 29.35 -29.88 -17.45
CA GLY A 11 30.11 -30.55 -18.50
C GLY A 11 30.84 -31.80 -17.97
N GLY A 12 30.52 -32.93 -18.54
CA GLY A 12 31.17 -34.18 -18.24
C GLY A 12 32.60 -34.22 -18.82
N ILE A 13 33.55 -34.54 -17.96
CA ILE A 13 34.92 -34.94 -18.41
C ILE A 13 34.95 -36.45 -18.40
N ALA A 14 35.10 -37.03 -19.60
CA ALA A 14 35.36 -38.45 -19.79
C ALA A 14 36.84 -38.75 -19.53
N ALA A 15 37.15 -39.65 -18.59
CA ALA A 15 38.47 -40.21 -18.44
C ALA A 15 38.39 -41.73 -18.49
N ALA A 16 39.20 -42.29 -19.41
CA ALA A 16 39.27 -43.70 -19.73
C ALA A 16 40.15 -44.50 -18.74
N ALA A 17 39.63 -45.63 -18.39
CA ALA A 17 40.15 -46.99 -18.18
C ALA A 17 41.42 -47.22 -17.34
N GLY A 18 41.17 -47.92 -16.26
CA GLY A 18 42.09 -48.86 -15.57
C GLY A 18 41.24 -49.94 -14.92
N ALA A 19 41.27 -51.16 -15.42
CA ALA A 19 40.34 -52.22 -15.08
C ALA A 19 40.55 -52.75 -13.68
N THR A 20 39.48 -52.89 -12.94
CA THR A 20 39.16 -53.55 -11.64
C THR A 20 39.07 -52.65 -10.42
N ALA A 21 40.07 -51.86 -10.00
CA ALA A 21 39.92 -50.88 -8.91
C ALA A 21 39.22 -49.63 -9.39
N GLY A 22 39.32 -49.27 -10.68
CA GLY A 22 38.65 -48.16 -11.34
C GLY A 22 37.11 -48.34 -11.45
N GLY A 23 36.62 -49.58 -11.51
CA GLY A 23 35.18 -49.85 -11.62
C GLY A 23 34.39 -49.46 -10.35
N ILE A 24 34.95 -49.71 -9.16
CA ILE A 24 34.32 -49.35 -7.89
C ILE A 24 34.37 -47.84 -7.68
N ALA A 25 35.49 -47.21 -8.00
CA ALA A 25 35.65 -45.76 -7.88
C ALA A 25 34.72 -45.02 -8.90
N ALA A 26 34.66 -45.51 -10.13
CA ALA A 26 33.73 -44.96 -11.15
C ALA A 26 32.25 -45.13 -10.76
N ARG A 27 31.89 -46.26 -10.14
CA ARG A 27 30.52 -46.50 -9.66
C ARG A 27 30.16 -45.58 -8.48
N ARG A 28 31.07 -45.40 -7.52
CA ARG A 28 30.89 -44.47 -6.38
C ARG A 28 30.80 -43.01 -6.89
N ALA A 29 31.62 -42.62 -7.86
CA ALA A 29 31.56 -41.28 -8.47
C ALA A 29 30.25 -41.05 -9.24
N ARG A 30 29.69 -42.08 -9.89
CA ARG A 30 28.36 -41.98 -10.53
C ARG A 30 27.26 -41.81 -9.50
N ILE A 31 27.26 -42.63 -8.44
CA ILE A 31 26.24 -42.54 -7.37
C ILE A 31 26.32 -41.15 -6.71
N ALA A 32 27.52 -40.68 -6.33
CA ALA A 32 27.68 -39.35 -5.72
C ALA A 32 27.23 -38.20 -6.65
N ARG A 33 27.42 -38.37 -7.95
CA ARG A 33 26.95 -37.37 -8.94
C ARG A 33 25.42 -37.43 -9.09
N ASP A 34 24.84 -38.63 -9.09
CA ASP A 34 23.39 -38.82 -9.21
C ASP A 34 22.68 -38.30 -7.95
N ASP A 35 23.25 -38.55 -6.75
CA ASP A 35 22.78 -37.97 -5.47
C ASP A 35 22.90 -36.45 -5.45
N ALA A 36 23.99 -35.87 -5.92
CA ALA A 36 24.16 -34.41 -5.99
C ALA A 36 23.19 -33.76 -6.99
N ASN A 37 22.94 -34.41 -8.12
CA ASN A 37 21.95 -33.95 -9.09
C ASN A 37 20.52 -34.01 -8.55
N GLU A 38 20.21 -35.05 -7.77
CA GLU A 38 18.89 -35.18 -7.13
C GLU A 38 18.71 -34.12 -6.02
N GLU A 39 19.74 -33.89 -5.19
CA GLU A 39 19.72 -32.79 -4.21
C GLU A 39 19.54 -31.41 -4.88
N ALA A 40 20.25 -31.17 -5.99
CA ALA A 40 20.11 -29.94 -6.73
C ALA A 40 18.66 -29.75 -7.26
N ARG A 41 18.06 -30.82 -7.77
CA ARG A 41 16.69 -30.81 -8.28
C ARG A 41 15.66 -30.59 -7.18
N ILE A 42 15.84 -31.22 -6.01
CA ILE A 42 14.97 -31.00 -4.84
C ILE A 42 15.07 -29.54 -4.36
N LYS A 43 16.26 -28.97 -4.32
CA LYS A 43 16.46 -27.55 -3.93
C LYS A 43 15.86 -26.59 -4.94
N GLU A 44 15.96 -26.88 -6.23
CA GLU A 44 15.33 -26.11 -7.29
C GLU A 44 13.81 -26.14 -7.19
N GLN A 45 13.22 -27.30 -6.90
CA GLN A 45 11.78 -27.43 -6.65
C GLN A 45 11.36 -26.65 -5.39
N GLN A 46 12.08 -26.76 -4.30
CA GLN A 46 11.81 -26.00 -3.08
C GLN A 46 11.89 -24.47 -3.31
N LEU A 47 12.83 -24.03 -4.15
CA LEU A 47 12.94 -22.63 -4.53
C LEU A 47 11.73 -22.19 -5.35
N GLN A 48 11.31 -23.03 -6.30
CA GLN A 48 10.14 -22.74 -7.12
C GLN A 48 8.86 -22.69 -6.27
N ASP A 49 8.69 -23.63 -5.36
CA ASP A 49 7.56 -23.66 -4.41
C ASP A 49 7.53 -22.39 -3.54
N LEU A 50 8.70 -21.90 -3.09
CA LEU A 50 8.81 -20.65 -2.34
C LEU A 50 8.45 -19.41 -3.17
N ILE A 51 8.77 -19.42 -4.47
CA ILE A 51 8.39 -18.37 -5.40
C ILE A 51 6.88 -18.39 -5.65
N ASP A 52 6.31 -19.59 -5.86
CA ASP A 52 4.91 -19.78 -6.20
C ASP A 52 3.98 -19.55 -5.00
N THR A 53 4.44 -19.88 -3.79
CA THR A 53 3.70 -19.65 -2.52
C THR A 53 3.99 -18.28 -1.90
N ARG A 54 4.68 -17.41 -2.59
CA ARG A 54 5.01 -16.07 -2.12
C ARG A 54 3.74 -15.30 -1.74
N PRO A 55 3.65 -14.75 -0.50
CA PRO A 55 2.54 -13.88 -0.15
C PRO A 55 2.55 -12.63 -1.05
N GLU A 56 1.38 -12.28 -1.56
CA GLU A 56 1.20 -11.05 -2.31
C GLU A 56 1.30 -9.86 -1.35
N PHE A 57 2.25 -8.98 -1.60
CA PHE A 57 2.41 -7.76 -0.81
C PHE A 57 1.38 -6.75 -1.28
N THR A 58 0.27 -6.69 -0.55
CA THR A 58 -0.81 -5.76 -0.82
C THR A 58 -0.71 -4.52 0.06
N ASN A 59 -1.09 -3.39 -0.50
CA ASN A 59 -1.16 -2.15 0.26
C ASN A 59 -2.34 -2.24 1.26
N PRO A 60 -2.11 -2.13 2.59
CA PRO A 60 -3.17 -2.24 3.59
C PRO A 60 -4.17 -1.07 3.53
N TYR A 61 -3.85 0.00 2.82
CA TYR A 61 -4.68 1.20 2.69
C TYR A 61 -5.57 1.21 1.44
N ASP A 62 -5.48 0.23 0.53
CA ASP A 62 -6.26 0.19 -0.71
C ASP A 62 -7.77 0.18 -0.50
N GLY A 63 -8.24 -0.47 0.56
CA GLY A 63 -9.65 -0.53 0.94
C GLY A 63 -10.16 0.66 1.74
N MET A 64 -9.31 1.61 2.14
CA MET A 64 -9.72 2.76 2.96
C MET A 64 -10.45 3.81 2.13
N GLN A 65 -11.51 4.38 2.74
CA GLN A 65 -12.31 5.46 2.15
C GLN A 65 -12.14 6.75 2.94
N ASN A 66 -12.28 7.87 2.25
CA ASN A 66 -12.32 9.18 2.91
C ASN A 66 -13.58 9.29 3.77
N GLN A 67 -13.43 9.28 5.10
CA GLN A 67 -14.54 9.38 6.06
C GLN A 67 -15.27 10.72 5.99
N PHE A 68 -14.60 11.77 5.48
CA PHE A 68 -15.19 13.10 5.32
C PHE A 68 -15.94 13.27 3.99
N ALA A 69 -15.94 12.27 3.08
CA ALA A 69 -16.58 12.38 1.78
C ALA A 69 -18.08 12.71 1.86
N ASN A 70 -18.76 12.16 2.87
CA ASN A 70 -20.21 12.30 3.07
C ASN A 70 -20.58 13.36 4.11
N LEU A 71 -19.66 14.23 4.50
CA LEU A 71 -19.95 15.33 5.43
C LEU A 71 -20.95 16.31 4.79
N ASN A 72 -22.00 16.63 5.49
CA ASN A 72 -22.99 17.61 5.05
C ASN A 72 -22.80 18.93 5.79
N ASN A 73 -23.08 20.02 5.11
CA ASN A 73 -23.10 21.34 5.73
C ASN A 73 -24.32 21.48 6.65
N PRO A 74 -24.16 21.61 7.99
CA PRO A 74 -25.28 21.74 8.93
C PRO A 74 -26.04 23.05 8.75
N TYR A 75 -25.45 24.04 8.11
CA TYR A 75 -26.03 25.37 7.89
C TYR A 75 -26.72 25.50 6.54
N ALA A 76 -26.73 24.47 5.69
CA ALA A 76 -27.29 24.53 4.34
C ALA A 76 -28.80 24.87 4.33
N ASN A 77 -29.53 24.48 5.38
CA ASN A 77 -30.98 24.61 5.44
C ASN A 77 -31.45 25.66 6.47
N LEU A 78 -30.60 26.65 6.78
CA LEU A 78 -31.01 27.72 7.66
C LEU A 78 -32.08 28.57 6.98
N THR A 79 -33.25 28.71 7.64
CA THR A 79 -34.35 29.54 7.20
C THR A 79 -34.54 30.74 8.12
N VAL A 80 -35.13 31.80 7.59
CA VAL A 80 -35.52 32.95 8.40
C VAL A 80 -36.77 32.60 9.17
N ALA A 81 -36.84 33.00 10.44
CA ALA A 81 -38.04 32.82 11.30
C ALA A 81 -39.15 33.74 10.86
N THR A 82 -39.74 33.48 9.70
CA THR A 82 -40.79 34.35 9.07
C THR A 82 -42.04 34.49 9.92
N GLU A 83 -42.39 33.48 10.75
CA GLU A 83 -43.57 33.54 11.62
C GLU A 83 -43.41 34.60 12.72
N ALA A 84 -42.24 34.71 13.33
CA ALA A 84 -41.97 35.74 14.33
C ALA A 84 -42.11 37.16 13.74
N PHE A 85 -41.66 37.34 12.49
CA PHE A 85 -41.78 38.61 11.79
C PHE A 85 -43.24 38.91 11.35
N LYS A 86 -44.01 37.88 10.98
CA LYS A 86 -45.46 38.02 10.73
C LYS A 86 -46.21 38.47 11.97
N MET A 87 -45.94 37.83 13.11
CA MET A 87 -46.55 38.26 14.40
C MET A 87 -46.17 39.71 14.75
N GLN A 88 -44.96 40.15 14.53
CA GLN A 88 -44.55 41.53 14.75
C GLN A 88 -45.29 42.50 13.79
N ALA A 89 -45.45 42.11 12.52
CA ALA A 89 -46.21 42.90 11.56
C ALA A 89 -47.70 43.02 11.94
N GLU A 90 -48.32 41.91 12.36
CA GLU A 90 -49.70 41.86 12.84
C GLU A 90 -49.88 42.70 14.10
N GLN A 91 -48.95 42.62 15.06
CA GLN A 91 -49.00 43.45 16.27
C GLN A 91 -48.87 44.94 15.95
N ALA A 92 -47.99 45.27 14.97
CA ALA A 92 -47.83 46.65 14.51
C ALA A 92 -49.11 47.16 13.79
N ASP A 93 -49.79 46.30 13.00
CA ASP A 93 -51.03 46.63 12.32
C ASP A 93 -52.20 46.77 13.34
N MET A 94 -52.26 45.91 14.36
CA MET A 94 -53.26 46.06 15.45
C MET A 94 -53.02 47.31 16.29
N ALA A 95 -51.80 47.65 16.65
CA ALA A 95 -51.48 48.88 17.34
C ALA A 95 -51.84 50.10 16.54
N LEU A 96 -51.61 50.02 15.22
CA LEU A 96 -52.01 51.07 14.27
C LEU A 96 -53.54 51.28 14.23
N ALA A 97 -54.29 50.17 14.09
CA ALA A 97 -55.77 50.22 14.09
C ALA A 97 -56.31 50.83 15.35
N ASN A 98 -55.88 50.37 16.55
CA ASN A 98 -56.24 50.90 17.82
C ASN A 98 -55.96 52.41 17.97
N SER A 99 -54.80 52.83 17.44
CA SER A 99 -54.39 54.22 17.49
C SER A 99 -55.21 55.08 16.54
N LEU A 100 -55.67 54.54 15.42
CA LEU A 100 -56.57 55.21 14.49
C LEU A 100 -57.98 55.39 15.13
N ASP A 101 -58.51 54.38 15.81
CA ASP A 101 -59.79 54.45 16.48
C ASP A 101 -59.75 55.52 17.56
N ILE A 102 -58.72 55.55 18.40
CA ILE A 102 -58.56 56.57 19.45
C ILE A 102 -58.50 57.99 18.85
N MET A 103 -57.76 58.15 17.72
CA MET A 103 -57.62 59.45 17.02
C MET A 103 -58.95 59.91 16.42
N GLN A 104 -59.75 58.97 15.91
CA GLN A 104 -61.09 59.26 15.36
C GLN A 104 -62.06 59.70 16.42
N GLU A 105 -62.06 59.05 17.63
CA GLU A 105 -62.85 59.44 18.79
C GLU A 105 -62.46 60.82 19.33
N GLN A 106 -61.20 61.20 19.25
CA GLN A 106 -60.71 62.49 19.74
C GLN A 106 -60.82 63.63 18.70
N GLY A 107 -61.36 63.36 17.51
CA GLY A 107 -61.61 64.39 16.50
C GLY A 107 -60.31 64.95 15.84
N MET A 108 -59.22 64.18 15.88
CA MET A 108 -57.97 64.58 15.31
C MET A 108 -58.07 64.53 13.77
N GLY A 109 -57.80 65.64 13.13
CA GLY A 109 -57.91 65.77 11.68
C GLY A 109 -56.86 65.01 10.88
N ALA A 110 -56.91 65.14 9.55
CA ALA A 110 -56.10 64.39 8.55
C ALA A 110 -54.58 64.39 8.80
N GLY A 111 -54.00 65.33 9.53
CA GLY A 111 -52.57 65.36 9.89
C GLY A 111 -52.14 64.20 10.80
N GLY A 112 -53.00 63.77 11.75
CA GLY A 112 -52.71 62.65 12.64
C GLY A 112 -52.68 61.32 11.92
N ALA A 113 -53.62 61.10 10.98
CA ALA A 113 -53.66 59.89 10.16
C ALA A 113 -52.39 59.75 9.26
N THR A 114 -51.86 60.86 8.71
CA THR A 114 -50.67 60.88 7.92
C THR A 114 -49.43 60.53 8.74
N ALA A 115 -49.26 61.04 9.95
CA ALA A 115 -48.16 60.72 10.84
C ALA A 115 -48.18 59.23 11.25
N LEU A 116 -49.36 58.70 11.49
CA LEU A 116 -49.57 57.28 11.87
C LEU A 116 -49.23 56.32 10.72
N ALA A 117 -49.64 56.69 9.47
CA ALA A 117 -49.30 55.94 8.27
C ALA A 117 -47.75 55.95 8.01
N GLN A 118 -47.08 57.06 8.28
CA GLN A 118 -45.60 57.11 8.20
C GLN A 118 -44.95 56.26 9.26
N ALA A 119 -45.41 56.22 10.51
CA ALA A 119 -44.91 55.35 11.56
C ALA A 119 -45.07 53.88 11.21
N ALA A 120 -46.24 53.49 10.63
CA ALA A 120 -46.48 52.13 10.15
C ALA A 120 -45.51 51.70 9.04
N LEU A 121 -45.29 52.59 8.05
CA LEU A 121 -44.32 52.33 6.99
C LEU A 121 -42.90 52.21 7.53
N GLN A 122 -42.50 52.98 8.50
CA GLN A 122 -41.20 52.88 9.15
C GLN A 122 -41.06 51.58 9.93
N SER A 123 -42.10 51.12 10.68
CA SER A 123 -42.10 49.82 11.35
C SER A 123 -41.97 48.64 10.39
N LYS A 124 -42.73 48.66 9.27
CA LYS A 124 -42.65 47.62 8.23
C LYS A 124 -41.28 47.58 7.53
N ARG A 125 -40.65 48.75 7.32
CA ARG A 125 -39.27 48.83 6.81
C ARG A 125 -38.26 48.26 7.81
N GLY A 126 -38.45 48.53 9.09
CA GLY A 126 -37.61 47.95 10.15
C GLY A 126 -37.67 46.41 10.20
N ILE A 127 -38.88 45.85 10.08
CA ILE A 127 -39.09 44.38 10.01
C ILE A 127 -38.42 43.81 8.76
N ALA A 128 -38.64 44.44 7.59
CA ALA A 128 -37.99 43.99 6.35
C ALA A 128 -36.46 44.05 6.42
N ALA A 129 -35.87 45.10 7.02
CA ALA A 129 -34.43 45.21 7.23
C ALA A 129 -33.94 44.10 8.18
N SER A 130 -34.66 43.74 9.21
CA SER A 130 -34.30 42.65 10.13
C SER A 130 -34.34 41.28 9.45
N ILE A 131 -35.34 41.03 8.59
CA ILE A 131 -35.42 39.80 7.76
C ILE A 131 -34.20 39.71 6.84
N ASN A 132 -33.87 40.79 6.09
CA ASN A 132 -32.73 40.84 5.19
C ASN A 132 -31.42 40.62 5.95
N ALA A 133 -31.26 41.20 7.15
CA ALA A 133 -30.08 41.03 7.98
C ALA A 133 -29.90 39.56 8.44
N GLN A 134 -31.03 38.92 8.85
CA GLN A 134 -31.01 37.51 9.23
C GLN A 134 -30.71 36.59 8.02
N GLU A 135 -31.32 36.86 6.86
CA GLU A 135 -31.07 36.12 5.63
C GLU A 135 -29.59 36.23 5.19
N THR A 136 -29.05 37.44 5.30
CA THR A 136 -27.61 37.66 5.02
C THR A 136 -26.72 36.85 5.95
N LYS A 137 -26.98 36.85 7.26
CA LYS A 137 -26.26 36.03 8.23
C LYS A 137 -26.40 34.54 7.95
N ASN A 138 -27.59 34.07 7.58
CA ASN A 138 -27.81 32.66 7.23
C ASN A 138 -27.05 32.28 5.99
N LYS A 139 -27.02 33.12 4.96
CA LYS A 139 -26.23 32.91 3.74
C LYS A 139 -24.71 32.88 4.03
N GLN A 140 -24.24 33.78 4.90
CA GLN A 140 -22.82 33.77 5.33
C GLN A 140 -22.49 32.47 6.08
N ALA A 141 -23.31 32.08 7.05
CA ALA A 141 -23.10 30.84 7.80
C ALA A 141 -23.14 29.61 6.89
N ALA A 142 -24.05 29.57 5.91
CA ALA A 142 -24.12 28.50 4.93
C ALA A 142 -22.86 28.44 4.04
N ALA A 143 -22.36 29.59 3.59
CA ALA A 143 -21.15 29.68 2.78
C ALA A 143 -19.89 29.28 3.57
N GLU A 144 -19.77 29.72 4.81
CA GLU A 144 -18.66 29.33 5.71
C GLU A 144 -18.71 27.83 6.03
N GLY A 145 -19.92 27.31 6.29
CA GLY A 145 -20.13 25.89 6.50
C GLY A 145 -19.73 25.04 5.30
N GLU A 146 -20.09 25.47 4.09
CA GLU A 146 -19.71 24.79 2.85
C GLU A 146 -18.20 24.82 2.62
N ALA A 147 -17.55 25.96 2.82
CA ALA A 147 -16.11 26.09 2.73
C ALA A 147 -15.39 25.15 3.73
N ASN A 148 -15.90 25.03 4.95
CA ASN A 148 -15.36 24.14 5.97
C ASN A 148 -15.53 22.66 5.59
N VAL A 149 -16.69 22.26 5.11
CA VAL A 149 -16.95 20.90 4.63
C VAL A 149 -16.01 20.56 3.47
N ASN A 150 -15.87 21.45 2.49
CA ASN A 150 -15.00 21.23 1.34
C ASN A 150 -13.53 21.15 1.75
N ARG A 151 -13.09 21.94 2.73
CA ARG A 151 -11.74 21.85 3.29
C ARG A 151 -11.51 20.49 3.96
N LEU A 152 -12.41 20.03 4.81
CA LEU A 152 -12.30 18.73 5.49
C LEU A 152 -12.32 17.56 4.51
N ARG A 153 -13.15 17.63 3.46
CA ARG A 153 -13.17 16.62 2.38
C ARG A 153 -11.82 16.55 1.65
N ALA A 154 -11.24 17.72 1.34
CA ALA A 154 -9.95 17.80 0.67
C ALA A 154 -8.80 17.30 1.55
N GLU A 155 -8.78 17.69 2.83
CA GLU A 155 -7.81 17.19 3.82
C GLU A 155 -7.89 15.67 3.99
N GLY A 156 -9.11 15.13 4.07
CA GLY A 156 -9.32 13.69 4.15
C GLY A 156 -8.89 12.93 2.89
N ALA A 157 -9.11 13.50 1.71
CA ALA A 157 -8.63 12.93 0.44
C ALA A 157 -7.11 12.93 0.40
N GLN A 158 -6.46 14.05 0.73
CA GLN A 158 -5.01 14.16 0.75
C GLN A 158 -4.36 13.20 1.77
N ALA A 159 -4.95 13.06 2.96
CA ALA A 159 -4.46 12.12 3.97
C ALA A 159 -4.56 10.66 3.48
N LEU A 160 -5.64 10.32 2.79
CA LEU A 160 -5.83 9.00 2.21
C LEU A 160 -4.83 8.71 1.08
N ASP A 161 -4.61 9.67 0.18
CA ASP A 161 -3.64 9.53 -0.91
C ASP A 161 -2.21 9.37 -0.37
N LEU A 162 -1.86 10.12 0.68
CA LEU A 162 -0.57 9.98 1.35
C LEU A 162 -0.42 8.60 2.01
N ALA A 163 -1.45 8.13 2.71
CA ALA A 163 -1.45 6.80 3.32
C ALA A 163 -1.29 5.69 2.28
N ARG A 164 -2.01 5.77 1.15
CA ARG A 164 -1.88 4.83 0.03
C ARG A 164 -0.47 4.85 -0.56
N ALA A 165 0.09 6.03 -0.81
CA ALA A 165 1.45 6.15 -1.32
C ALA A 165 2.50 5.55 -0.35
N GLN A 166 2.32 5.73 0.96
CA GLN A 166 3.18 5.09 1.97
C GLN A 166 3.02 3.57 1.99
N GLY A 167 1.78 3.08 1.87
CA GLY A 167 1.49 1.65 1.77
C GLY A 167 2.12 1.01 0.53
N ASP A 168 2.05 1.66 -0.63
CA ASP A 168 2.69 1.21 -1.87
C ASP A 168 4.21 1.13 -1.74
N MET A 169 4.83 2.15 -1.13
CA MET A 169 6.27 2.13 -0.87
C MET A 169 6.66 1.02 0.11
N ALA A 170 5.87 0.75 1.14
CA ALA A 170 6.11 -0.35 2.07
C ALA A 170 6.01 -1.70 1.37
N ALA A 171 4.95 -1.93 0.60
CA ALA A 171 4.76 -3.15 -0.18
C ALA A 171 5.90 -3.39 -1.19
N GLN A 172 6.37 -2.34 -1.87
CA GLN A 172 7.52 -2.42 -2.76
C GLN A 172 8.81 -2.76 -2.02
N LYS A 173 9.07 -2.15 -0.87
CA LYS A 173 10.24 -2.41 -0.05
C LYS A 173 10.26 -3.86 0.44
N ASP A 174 9.13 -4.38 0.90
CA ASP A 174 9.02 -5.77 1.35
C ASP A 174 9.22 -6.75 0.18
N ALA A 175 8.71 -6.41 -1.00
CA ALA A 175 8.94 -7.21 -2.22
C ALA A 175 10.42 -7.23 -2.62
N ILE A 176 11.13 -6.09 -2.55
CA ILE A 176 12.56 -6.00 -2.84
C ILE A 176 13.35 -6.80 -1.80
N GLY A 177 13.08 -6.62 -0.50
CA GLY A 177 13.75 -7.36 0.57
C GLY A 177 13.58 -8.87 0.45
N PHE A 178 12.41 -9.33 0.03
CA PHE A 178 12.20 -10.75 -0.27
C PHE A 178 13.06 -11.24 -1.44
N HIS A 179 13.15 -10.46 -2.52
CA HIS A 179 14.02 -10.79 -3.65
C HIS A 179 15.51 -10.81 -3.30
N GLU A 180 15.98 -9.85 -2.51
CA GLU A 180 17.37 -9.82 -2.03
C GLU A 180 17.68 -11.07 -1.17
N ALA A 181 16.81 -11.40 -0.21
CA ALA A 181 17.00 -12.59 0.62
C ALA A 181 17.01 -13.90 -0.20
N LEU A 182 16.21 -13.96 -1.27
CA LEU A 182 16.19 -15.09 -2.20
C LEU A 182 17.50 -15.19 -3.00
N MET A 183 18.01 -14.07 -3.50
CA MET A 183 19.27 -13.99 -4.22
C MET A 183 20.46 -14.38 -3.35
N ASP A 184 20.53 -13.87 -2.12
CA ASP A 184 21.59 -14.20 -1.16
C ASP A 184 21.61 -15.70 -0.83
N ARG A 185 20.42 -16.28 -0.64
CA ARG A 185 20.29 -17.72 -0.40
C ARG A 185 20.75 -18.54 -1.61
N THR A 186 20.40 -18.10 -2.80
CA THR A 186 20.82 -18.77 -4.05
C THR A 186 22.32 -18.67 -4.26
N ALA A 187 22.92 -17.51 -4.01
CA ALA A 187 24.37 -17.30 -4.07
C ALA A 187 25.09 -18.19 -3.07
N ALA A 188 24.65 -18.23 -1.82
CA ALA A 188 25.26 -19.10 -0.79
C ALA A 188 25.16 -20.60 -1.15
N GLN A 189 24.08 -21.03 -1.80
CA GLN A 189 23.95 -22.41 -2.28
C GLN A 189 24.91 -22.71 -3.44
N PHE A 190 25.09 -21.74 -4.35
CA PHE A 190 26.03 -21.87 -5.45
C PHE A 190 27.47 -21.97 -4.95
N ASP A 191 27.88 -21.12 -4.02
CA ASP A 191 29.21 -21.13 -3.41
C ASP A 191 29.48 -22.47 -2.70
N ASN A 192 28.53 -23.00 -1.96
CA ASN A 192 28.64 -24.29 -1.30
C ASN A 192 28.74 -25.44 -2.32
N ALA A 193 27.98 -25.39 -3.41
CA ALA A 193 28.07 -26.41 -4.47
C ALA A 193 29.42 -26.38 -5.16
N GLN A 194 29.96 -25.19 -5.43
CA GLN A 194 31.27 -25.01 -6.02
C GLN A 194 32.38 -25.49 -5.07
N ALA A 195 32.34 -25.15 -3.79
CA ALA A 195 33.27 -25.61 -2.78
C ALA A 195 33.28 -27.16 -2.66
N ASN A 196 32.13 -27.79 -2.69
CA ASN A 196 31.98 -29.24 -2.69
C ASN A 196 32.59 -29.87 -3.96
N ALA A 197 32.36 -29.29 -5.15
CA ALA A 197 32.91 -29.78 -6.40
C ALA A 197 34.43 -29.75 -6.37
N VAL A 198 35.05 -28.66 -5.89
CA VAL A 198 36.50 -28.52 -5.74
C VAL A 198 37.05 -29.53 -4.72
N ALA A 199 36.37 -29.74 -3.59
CA ALA A 199 36.76 -30.74 -2.60
C ALA A 199 36.71 -32.16 -3.16
N TYR A 200 35.73 -32.51 -3.97
CA TYR A 200 35.63 -33.79 -4.66
C TYR A 200 36.75 -33.99 -5.69
N GLU A 201 37.10 -32.96 -6.44
CA GLU A 201 38.26 -33.03 -7.36
C GLU A 201 39.59 -33.23 -6.62
N GLY A 202 39.77 -32.55 -5.50
CA GLY A 202 40.95 -32.74 -4.64
C GLY A 202 41.07 -34.16 -4.10
N GLN A 203 39.97 -34.73 -3.58
CA GLN A 203 39.92 -36.13 -3.12
C GLN A 203 40.18 -37.13 -4.25
N ARG A 204 39.68 -36.86 -5.45
CA ARG A 204 39.89 -37.69 -6.61
C ARG A 204 41.36 -37.67 -7.07
N MET A 205 41.99 -36.51 -7.10
CA MET A 205 43.43 -36.38 -7.42
C MET A 205 44.31 -37.08 -6.38
N ALA A 206 43.99 -36.97 -5.08
CA ALA A 206 44.68 -37.68 -4.00
C ALA A 206 44.56 -39.20 -4.17
N ALA A 207 43.36 -39.72 -4.49
CA ALA A 207 43.14 -41.15 -4.72
C ALA A 207 43.91 -41.66 -5.96
N ILE A 208 43.97 -40.89 -7.05
CA ILE A 208 44.79 -41.24 -8.22
C ILE A 208 46.26 -41.26 -7.88
N GLY A 209 46.74 -40.29 -7.09
CA GLY A 209 48.12 -40.26 -6.61
C GLY A 209 48.52 -41.49 -5.77
N GLN A 210 47.59 -41.93 -4.88
CA GLN A 210 47.82 -43.17 -4.11
C GLN A 210 47.86 -44.44 -4.96
N ILE A 211 47.01 -44.54 -5.98
CA ILE A 211 47.05 -45.65 -6.94
C ILE A 211 48.35 -45.65 -7.74
N GLY A 212 48.80 -44.47 -8.19
CA GLY A 212 50.09 -44.33 -8.90
C GLY A 212 51.30 -44.78 -8.04
N SER A 213 51.29 -44.42 -6.75
CA SER A 213 52.37 -44.81 -5.84
C SER A 213 52.35 -46.30 -5.51
N SER A 214 51.18 -46.92 -5.36
CA SER A 214 51.05 -48.36 -5.12
C SER A 214 51.46 -49.21 -6.34
N ILE A 215 51.23 -48.76 -7.57
CA ILE A 215 51.67 -49.41 -8.79
C ILE A 215 53.19 -49.30 -8.92
N ALA A 216 53.78 -48.16 -8.60
CA ALA A 216 55.23 -47.99 -8.62
C ALA A 216 55.96 -48.88 -7.62
N GLN A 217 55.39 -49.06 -6.41
CA GLN A 217 55.90 -49.96 -5.41
C GLN A 217 55.74 -51.45 -5.82
N GLY A 218 54.63 -51.81 -6.44
CA GLY A 218 54.37 -53.15 -6.94
C GLY A 218 55.30 -53.55 -8.10
N ALA A 219 55.60 -52.64 -8.99
CA ALA A 219 56.54 -52.85 -10.11
C ALA A 219 57.99 -52.98 -9.66
N GLY A 220 58.37 -52.31 -8.56
CA GLY A 220 59.71 -52.48 -7.96
C GLY A 220 59.97 -53.85 -7.35
N ILE A 221 58.92 -54.53 -6.85
CA ILE A 221 59.03 -55.88 -6.28
C ILE A 221 59.19 -56.97 -7.36
N VAL A 222 58.60 -56.80 -8.53
CA VAL A 222 58.68 -57.75 -9.61
C VAL A 222 60.01 -57.63 -10.36
N GLY A 223 60.64 -56.43 -10.43
CA GLY A 223 61.93 -56.20 -11.04
C GLY A 223 63.14 -56.75 -10.22
N GLY A 224 62.96 -56.92 -8.91
CA GLY A 224 63.95 -57.48 -7.98
C GLY A 224 64.03 -59.00 -7.96
N ALA A 225 63.09 -59.74 -8.54
CA ALA A 225 62.99 -61.21 -8.43
C ALA A 225 63.55 -61.93 -9.67
N VAL A 226 64.00 -61.22 -10.71
CA VAL A 226 64.51 -61.84 -11.96
C VAL A 226 66.05 -61.72 -12.12
N GLY A 227 66.76 -61.27 -11.07
CA GLY A 227 68.23 -61.06 -11.11
C GLY A 227 68.95 -61.93 -10.06
N LYS A 228 68.81 -63.26 -10.10
CA LYS A 228 69.82 -64.20 -9.60
C LYS A 228 69.81 -65.48 -10.40
#